data_bc0a8558c6a467f603dbf2583dfea4c5
#
_entry.id   bc0a8558c6a467f603dbf2583dfea4c5
#
_cell.length_a   1.000
_cell.length_b   1.000
_cell.length_c   1.000
_cell.angle_alpha   90.00
_cell.angle_beta   90.00
_cell.angle_gamma   90.00
#
_symmetry.space_group_name_H-M   'P 1'
#
loop_
_entity.id
_entity.type
_entity.pdbx_description
1 polymer ?
#
loop_
_entity_poly.entity_id
_entity_poly.type
_entity_poly.pdbx_seq_one_letter_code
_entity_poly.pdbx_strand_id
1 'polypeptide(L)'
;MKEHYHINWFEEDGEDYPVRVIIYKDVVTIGLDTSGESLHKRGYRRMVSKAPIEETLAAALIKLTPWNKNRILVDPFCGSGTFPIEAAMMGANIAPGMHREFQAQKWENIVSPKLFARGFEEAESLVDLSVEMDIQGYDIDPQIVKAARENAKRAGVDGLIHFQQRPVHHLSHPKKYGFVITNPPYGERLEEKEDLPALYRDMGKAFAGLDGWSEYVLSLIHISEPTRRSY
;
A
#
# COMPACT_ATOMS: atom_id res chain seq x y z
N MET A 1 43.10 11.75 -5.06
CA MET A 1 43.27 10.69 -4.06
C MET A 1 44.68 10.74 -3.43
N LYS A 2 45.77 10.44 -4.16
CA LYS A 2 47.14 10.42 -3.61
C LYS A 2 47.54 11.72 -2.92
N GLU A 3 47.23 12.87 -3.52
CA GLU A 3 47.63 14.19 -3.01
C GLU A 3 46.83 14.64 -1.78
N HIS A 4 45.59 14.20 -1.64
CA HIS A 4 44.68 14.69 -0.59
C HIS A 4 44.55 13.73 0.61
N TYR A 5 44.52 12.45 0.34
CA TYR A 5 44.33 11.43 1.39
C TYR A 5 45.57 10.59 1.66
N HIS A 6 46.64 10.74 0.87
CA HIS A 6 47.90 9.98 0.97
C HIS A 6 47.74 8.47 0.82
N ILE A 7 46.63 7.99 0.20
CA ILE A 7 46.35 6.62 -0.05
C ILE A 7 46.20 6.33 -1.55
N ASN A 8 46.59 5.14 -1.98
CA ASN A 8 46.50 4.73 -3.37
C ASN A 8 45.13 4.21 -3.78
N TRP A 9 44.42 3.62 -2.82
CA TRP A 9 43.11 2.97 -3.00
C TRP A 9 42.33 3.07 -1.69
N PHE A 10 41.02 3.25 -1.76
CA PHE A 10 40.12 3.09 -0.62
C PHE A 10 39.76 1.64 -0.48
N GLU A 11 39.73 1.11 0.72
CA GLU A 11 39.19 -0.20 1.00
C GLU A 11 37.68 -0.22 0.66
N GLU A 12 37.19 -1.32 0.09
CA GLU A 12 35.80 -1.49 -0.33
C GLU A 12 35.07 -2.48 0.60
N ASP A 13 35.48 -2.53 1.85
CA ASP A 13 35.00 -3.42 2.90
C ASP A 13 34.06 -2.75 3.91
N GLY A 14 33.78 -1.45 3.73
CA GLY A 14 32.92 -0.65 4.57
C GLY A 14 31.46 -0.66 4.14
N GLU A 15 30.66 0.15 4.84
CA GLU A 15 29.24 0.31 4.55
C GLU A 15 28.99 1.11 3.26
N ASP A 16 27.95 0.74 2.52
CA ASP A 16 27.53 1.44 1.30
C ASP A 16 26.85 2.78 1.63
N TYR A 17 27.29 3.83 0.96
CA TYR A 17 26.68 5.18 1.03
C TYR A 17 26.15 5.58 -0.35
N PRO A 18 24.94 5.11 -0.76
CA PRO A 18 24.43 5.36 -2.09
C PRO A 18 24.12 6.85 -2.29
N VAL A 19 24.81 7.49 -3.23
CA VAL A 19 24.58 8.88 -3.62
C VAL A 19 23.76 8.92 -4.89
N ARG A 20 22.61 9.59 -4.86
CA ARG A 20 21.77 9.85 -6.03
C ARG A 20 22.03 11.25 -6.55
N VAL A 21 22.29 11.35 -7.85
CA VAL A 21 22.43 12.63 -8.56
C VAL A 21 21.28 12.73 -9.56
N ILE A 22 20.46 13.76 -9.40
CA ILE A 22 19.32 14.05 -10.29
C ILE A 22 19.58 15.39 -10.95
N ILE A 23 19.55 15.41 -12.29
CA ILE A 23 19.69 16.64 -13.09
C ILE A 23 18.35 16.88 -13.77
N TYR A 24 17.71 18.00 -13.44
CA TYR A 24 16.43 18.39 -14.02
C TYR A 24 16.34 19.89 -14.21
N LYS A 25 16.07 20.37 -15.44
CA LYS A 25 15.97 21.79 -15.79
C LYS A 25 17.15 22.63 -15.24
N ASP A 26 18.37 22.21 -15.54
CA ASP A 26 19.64 22.85 -15.13
C ASP A 26 19.86 22.90 -13.60
N VAL A 27 19.03 22.21 -12.81
CA VAL A 27 19.21 22.04 -11.38
C VAL A 27 19.78 20.65 -11.10
N VAL A 28 20.87 20.62 -10.33
CA VAL A 28 21.50 19.39 -9.83
C VAL A 28 21.09 19.18 -8.39
N THR A 29 20.42 18.06 -8.11
CA THR A 29 20.12 17.62 -6.75
C THR A 29 21.00 16.43 -6.40
N ILE A 30 21.74 16.54 -5.31
CA ILE A 30 22.57 15.46 -4.76
C ILE A 30 21.93 15.01 -3.45
N GLY A 31 21.58 13.72 -3.36
CA GLY A 31 20.99 13.13 -2.17
C GLY A 31 21.72 11.87 -1.73
N LEU A 32 21.76 11.64 -0.43
CA LEU A 32 22.22 10.37 0.14
C LEU A 32 20.99 9.49 0.37
N ASP A 33 21.00 8.27 -0.20
CA ASP A 33 19.88 7.33 -0.05
C ASP A 33 19.99 6.60 1.30
N THR A 34 19.18 7.02 2.25
CA THR A 34 19.13 6.47 3.60
C THR A 34 18.19 5.23 3.70
N SER A 35 17.38 5.00 2.68
CA SER A 35 16.29 4.01 2.73
C SER A 35 16.74 2.59 2.43
N GLY A 36 17.66 2.41 1.47
CA GLY A 36 18.06 1.11 0.94
C GLY A 36 17.00 0.54 0.00
N GLU A 37 16.34 -0.55 0.36
CA GLU A 37 15.23 -1.09 -0.43
C GLU A 37 14.11 -0.08 -0.60
N SER A 38 13.37 -0.19 -1.72
CA SER A 38 12.23 0.71 -2.00
C SER A 38 11.21 0.72 -0.87
N LEU A 39 10.71 1.92 -0.51
CA LEU A 39 9.82 2.11 0.66
C LEU A 39 8.48 1.37 0.57
N HIS A 40 8.04 1.00 -0.64
CA HIS A 40 6.85 0.16 -0.78
C HIS A 40 7.04 -1.24 -0.20
N LYS A 41 8.26 -1.75 -0.12
CA LYS A 41 8.55 -3.04 0.50
C LYS A 41 8.43 -2.93 2.04
N ARG A 42 7.21 -3.08 2.54
CA ARG A 42 6.89 -3.00 3.99
C ARG A 42 7.36 -4.22 4.78
N GLY A 43 7.70 -5.33 4.11
CA GLY A 43 8.11 -6.59 4.73
C GLY A 43 6.99 -7.62 4.91
N TYR A 44 5.72 -7.23 4.89
CA TYR A 44 4.62 -8.18 5.11
C TYR A 44 4.25 -8.99 3.86
N ARG A 45 4.47 -8.45 2.65
CA ARG A 45 4.07 -9.12 1.41
C ARG A 45 5.09 -10.19 0.99
N ARG A 46 4.71 -11.45 1.12
CA ARG A 46 5.47 -12.58 0.56
C ARG A 46 4.70 -13.33 -0.52
N MET A 47 3.37 -13.33 -0.43
CA MET A 47 2.51 -13.95 -1.43
C MET A 47 1.89 -12.85 -2.28
N VAL A 48 2.15 -12.90 -3.58
CA VAL A 48 1.73 -11.89 -4.56
C VAL A 48 0.66 -12.46 -5.47
N SER A 49 -0.38 -11.67 -5.70
CA SER A 49 -1.21 -11.80 -6.90
C SER A 49 -0.42 -11.25 -8.11
N LYS A 50 -0.90 -11.53 -9.32
CA LYS A 50 -0.33 -10.91 -10.52
C LYS A 50 -0.52 -9.40 -10.46
N ALA A 51 0.58 -8.63 -10.67
CA ALA A 51 0.58 -7.16 -10.69
C ALA A 51 -0.13 -6.47 -9.50
N PRO A 52 0.31 -6.70 -8.25
CA PRO A 52 -0.29 -6.02 -7.10
C PRO A 52 0.08 -4.55 -7.11
N ILE A 53 -0.84 -3.69 -6.64
CA ILE A 53 -0.52 -2.28 -6.39
C ILE A 53 0.60 -2.16 -5.36
N GLU A 54 1.50 -1.19 -5.54
CA GLU A 54 2.54 -0.89 -4.55
C GLU A 54 1.93 -0.35 -3.26
N GLU A 55 2.47 -0.75 -2.12
CA GLU A 55 1.98 -0.38 -0.78
C GLU A 55 1.99 1.13 -0.56
N THR A 56 3.06 1.81 -1.00
CA THR A 56 3.15 3.28 -0.90
C THR A 56 2.08 3.98 -1.72
N LEU A 57 1.76 3.45 -2.92
CA LEU A 57 0.70 3.99 -3.76
C LEU A 57 -0.67 3.75 -3.14
N ALA A 58 -0.93 2.54 -2.65
CA ALA A 58 -2.19 2.23 -1.97
C ALA A 58 -2.40 3.13 -0.75
N ALA A 59 -1.36 3.30 0.09
CA ALA A 59 -1.38 4.20 1.23
C ALA A 59 -1.67 5.66 0.83
N ALA A 60 -1.04 6.16 -0.24
CA ALA A 60 -1.27 7.50 -0.74
C ALA A 60 -2.71 7.68 -1.24
N LEU A 61 -3.25 6.70 -1.99
CA LEU A 61 -4.61 6.73 -2.49
C LEU A 61 -5.64 6.73 -1.35
N ILE A 62 -5.45 5.92 -0.30
CA ILE A 62 -6.30 5.94 0.89
C ILE A 62 -6.29 7.34 1.53
N LYS A 63 -5.11 7.95 1.69
CA LYS A 63 -4.97 9.31 2.27
C LYS A 63 -5.59 10.42 1.42
N LEU A 64 -5.75 10.23 0.12
CA LEU A 64 -6.45 11.17 -0.77
C LEU A 64 -7.97 11.07 -0.63
N THR A 65 -8.50 10.03 -0.02
CA THR A 65 -9.93 9.91 0.31
C THR A 65 -10.22 10.49 1.68
N PRO A 66 -11.47 10.87 2.00
CA PRO A 66 -11.87 11.28 3.34
C PRO A 66 -12.08 10.08 4.30
N TRP A 67 -11.68 8.87 3.93
CA TRP A 67 -11.76 7.71 4.80
C TRP A 67 -10.93 7.90 6.08
N ASN A 68 -11.44 7.39 7.18
CA ASN A 68 -10.73 7.30 8.46
C ASN A 68 -11.18 6.04 9.22
N LYS A 69 -10.47 5.69 10.29
CA LYS A 69 -10.67 4.44 11.03
C LYS A 69 -12.09 4.22 11.59
N ASN A 70 -12.89 5.28 11.73
CA ASN A 70 -14.28 5.19 12.21
C ASN A 70 -15.29 4.96 11.07
N ARG A 71 -14.83 4.73 9.86
CA ARG A 71 -15.65 4.53 8.67
C ARG A 71 -15.37 3.16 8.07
N ILE A 72 -16.41 2.57 7.49
CA ILE A 72 -16.32 1.29 6.80
C ILE A 72 -15.46 1.46 5.55
N LEU A 73 -14.57 0.50 5.30
CA LEU A 73 -13.81 0.37 4.07
C LEU A 73 -14.01 -1.02 3.48
N VAL A 74 -14.35 -1.09 2.20
CA VAL A 74 -14.47 -2.35 1.48
C VAL A 74 -13.63 -2.29 0.21
N ASP A 75 -12.82 -3.33 -0.01
CA ASP A 75 -12.14 -3.58 -1.28
C ASP A 75 -12.68 -4.89 -1.90
N PRO A 76 -13.58 -4.80 -2.91
CA PRO A 76 -14.18 -5.99 -3.54
C PRO A 76 -13.28 -6.72 -4.54
N PHE A 77 -12.06 -6.21 -4.79
CA PHE A 77 -11.02 -6.81 -5.61
C PHE A 77 -9.69 -6.76 -4.87
N CYS A 78 -9.69 -7.24 -3.62
CA CYS A 78 -8.59 -6.98 -2.69
C CYS A 78 -7.26 -7.63 -3.10
N GLY A 79 -7.28 -8.61 -3.99
CA GLY A 79 -6.08 -9.31 -4.37
C GLY A 79 -5.32 -9.83 -3.15
N SER A 80 -4.02 -9.54 -3.07
CA SER A 80 -3.18 -9.91 -1.92
C SER A 80 -3.42 -9.05 -0.65
N GLY A 81 -4.46 -8.20 -0.64
CA GLY A 81 -4.92 -7.47 0.54
C GLY A 81 -4.31 -6.08 0.74
N THR A 82 -3.69 -5.47 -0.28
CA THR A 82 -2.89 -4.23 -0.09
C THR A 82 -3.69 -3.07 0.49
N PHE A 83 -4.84 -2.69 -0.10
CA PHE A 83 -5.66 -1.60 0.44
C PHE A 83 -6.16 -1.88 1.86
N PRO A 84 -6.80 -3.04 2.15
CA PRO A 84 -7.23 -3.37 3.49
C PRO A 84 -6.10 -3.35 4.53
N ILE A 85 -4.92 -3.89 4.19
CA ILE A 85 -3.77 -3.95 5.10
C ILE A 85 -3.22 -2.56 5.38
N GLU A 86 -2.98 -1.74 4.35
CA GLU A 86 -2.48 -0.36 4.54
C GLU A 86 -3.49 0.49 5.33
N ALA A 87 -4.80 0.33 5.08
CA ALA A 87 -5.84 1.02 5.85
C ALA A 87 -5.82 0.59 7.34
N ALA A 88 -5.71 -0.70 7.61
CA ALA A 88 -5.64 -1.22 8.97
C ALA A 88 -4.38 -0.75 9.71
N MET A 89 -3.22 -0.77 9.05
CA MET A 89 -1.97 -0.24 9.60
C MET A 89 -2.11 1.24 9.94
N MET A 90 -2.71 2.06 9.06
CA MET A 90 -2.97 3.48 9.33
C MET A 90 -3.91 3.67 10.52
N GLY A 91 -4.99 2.90 10.58
CA GLY A 91 -5.98 2.99 11.65
C GLY A 91 -5.44 2.58 13.01
N ALA A 92 -4.57 1.56 13.04
CA ALA A 92 -3.87 1.08 14.23
C ALA A 92 -2.59 1.87 14.56
N ASN A 93 -2.28 2.91 13.78
CA ASN A 93 -1.08 3.74 13.93
C ASN A 93 0.24 2.95 13.84
N ILE A 94 0.29 1.91 13.00
CA ILE A 94 1.49 1.12 12.75
C ILE A 94 2.36 1.87 11.74
N ALA A 95 3.58 2.21 12.13
CA ALA A 95 4.52 2.86 11.23
C ALA A 95 4.96 1.90 10.10
N PRO A 96 4.93 2.34 8.82
CA PRO A 96 5.19 1.45 7.68
C PRO A 96 6.63 0.93 7.59
N GLY A 97 7.52 1.47 8.39
CA GLY A 97 8.92 1.05 8.50
C GLY A 97 9.22 -0.03 9.54
N MET A 98 8.23 -0.47 10.34
CA MET A 98 8.46 -1.36 11.48
C MET A 98 9.01 -2.75 11.13
N HIS A 99 8.73 -3.23 9.92
CA HIS A 99 9.10 -4.58 9.49
C HIS A 99 10.16 -4.59 8.38
N ARG A 100 10.95 -3.52 8.28
CA ARG A 100 12.02 -3.39 7.29
C ARG A 100 13.29 -2.81 7.91
N GLU A 101 14.41 -3.02 7.24
CA GLU A 101 15.68 -2.36 7.53
C GLU A 101 15.84 -1.10 6.67
N PHE A 102 16.61 -0.15 7.19
CA PHE A 102 17.04 1.06 6.48
C PHE A 102 18.54 1.03 6.26
N GLN A 103 19.02 1.50 5.11
CA GLN A 103 20.44 1.54 4.80
C GLN A 103 21.22 2.35 5.86
N ALA A 104 20.65 3.46 6.31
CA ALA A 104 21.26 4.31 7.30
C ALA A 104 21.45 3.67 8.69
N GLN A 105 20.79 2.53 8.99
CA GLN A 105 21.03 1.79 10.25
C GLN A 105 22.43 1.20 10.32
N LYS A 106 23.06 0.96 9.15
CA LYS A 106 24.41 0.41 9.04
C LYS A 106 25.51 1.47 9.23
N TRP A 107 25.16 2.75 9.15
CA TRP A 107 26.10 3.88 9.18
C TRP A 107 26.43 4.33 10.61
N GLU A 108 26.98 3.43 11.43
CA GLU A 108 27.25 3.69 12.84
C GLU A 108 28.19 4.87 13.11
N ASN A 109 29.03 5.21 12.13
CA ASN A 109 29.92 6.37 12.15
C ASN A 109 29.19 7.71 11.91
N ILE A 110 27.96 7.71 11.37
CA ILE A 110 27.16 8.90 11.07
C ILE A 110 25.94 8.95 12.01
N VAL A 111 25.24 7.82 12.20
CA VAL A 111 24.02 7.75 12.97
C VAL A 111 24.16 6.70 14.07
N SER A 112 24.00 7.12 15.31
CA SER A 112 24.10 6.17 16.43
C SER A 112 22.99 5.11 16.35
N PRO A 113 23.29 3.81 16.49
CA PRO A 113 22.29 2.73 16.55
C PRO A 113 21.22 2.96 17.61
N LYS A 114 21.55 3.66 18.71
CA LYS A 114 20.61 4.03 19.78
C LYS A 114 19.48 4.93 19.30
N LEU A 115 19.71 5.76 18.26
CA LEU A 115 18.68 6.63 17.70
C LEU A 115 17.62 5.82 16.93
N PHE A 116 18.07 4.83 16.17
CA PHE A 116 17.15 3.90 15.50
C PHE A 116 16.36 3.08 16.50
N ALA A 117 17.03 2.47 17.50
CA ALA A 117 16.37 1.70 18.56
C ALA A 117 15.28 2.55 19.24
N ARG A 118 15.60 3.78 19.66
CA ARG A 118 14.63 4.70 20.26
C ARG A 118 13.47 5.03 19.31
N GLY A 119 13.75 5.26 18.01
CA GLY A 119 12.71 5.54 17.03
C GLY A 119 11.75 4.36 16.82
N PHE A 120 12.26 3.14 16.82
CA PHE A 120 11.44 1.93 16.75
C PHE A 120 10.61 1.73 18.04
N GLU A 121 11.21 1.90 19.22
CA GLU A 121 10.50 1.84 20.52
C GLU A 121 9.38 2.88 20.59
N GLU A 122 9.63 4.11 20.15
CA GLU A 122 8.62 5.17 20.09
C GLU A 122 7.48 4.78 19.13
N ALA A 123 7.80 4.33 17.93
CA ALA A 123 6.81 3.91 16.93
C ALA A 123 5.97 2.73 17.44
N GLU A 124 6.59 1.75 18.09
CA GLU A 124 5.90 0.60 18.67
C GLU A 124 4.96 1.01 19.82
N SER A 125 5.38 1.96 20.65
CA SER A 125 4.58 2.47 21.76
C SER A 125 3.30 3.19 21.33
N LEU A 126 3.23 3.65 20.08
CA LEU A 126 2.09 4.35 19.49
C LEU A 126 1.09 3.42 18.80
N VAL A 127 1.41 2.13 18.67
CA VAL A 127 0.52 1.14 18.04
C VAL A 127 -0.70 0.88 18.92
N ASP A 128 -1.90 1.00 18.32
CA ASP A 128 -3.17 0.69 18.97
C ASP A 128 -3.92 -0.41 18.20
N LEU A 129 -3.75 -1.65 18.64
CA LEU A 129 -4.47 -2.81 18.11
C LEU A 129 -5.85 -3.01 18.75
N SER A 130 -6.20 -2.22 19.76
CA SER A 130 -7.53 -2.25 20.39
C SER A 130 -8.57 -1.46 19.61
N VAL A 131 -8.16 -0.75 18.56
CA VAL A 131 -9.05 0.05 17.72
C VAL A 131 -10.07 -0.83 17.01
N GLU A 132 -11.35 -0.45 17.11
CA GLU A 132 -12.42 -1.10 16.36
C GLU A 132 -12.52 -0.49 14.97
N MET A 133 -12.37 -1.32 13.93
CA MET A 133 -12.48 -0.92 12.53
C MET A 133 -13.37 -1.88 11.76
N ASP A 134 -14.06 -1.39 10.73
CA ASP A 134 -14.84 -2.19 9.81
C ASP A 134 -14.16 -2.14 8.42
N ILE A 135 -13.15 -3.00 8.26
CA ILE A 135 -12.37 -3.12 7.03
C ILE A 135 -12.60 -4.51 6.45
N GLN A 136 -13.00 -4.56 5.18
CA GLN A 136 -13.37 -5.80 4.51
C GLN A 136 -12.65 -5.89 3.16
N GLY A 137 -12.08 -7.06 2.88
CA GLY A 137 -11.44 -7.39 1.61
C GLY A 137 -12.10 -8.61 0.99
N TYR A 138 -12.50 -8.50 -0.28
CA TYR A 138 -13.11 -9.58 -1.04
C TYR A 138 -12.33 -9.87 -2.31
N ASP A 139 -12.32 -11.13 -2.71
CA ASP A 139 -11.83 -11.57 -4.00
C ASP A 139 -12.62 -12.81 -4.42
N ILE A 140 -12.72 -13.05 -5.72
CA ILE A 140 -13.39 -14.25 -6.26
C ILE A 140 -12.50 -15.50 -6.07
N ASP A 141 -11.19 -15.35 -6.04
CA ASP A 141 -10.23 -16.45 -5.91
C ASP A 141 -9.93 -16.77 -4.45
N PRO A 142 -10.30 -17.97 -3.94
CA PRO A 142 -10.05 -18.38 -2.56
C PRO A 142 -8.56 -18.47 -2.21
N GLN A 143 -7.67 -18.74 -3.18
CA GLN A 143 -6.24 -18.81 -2.95
C GLN A 143 -5.66 -17.42 -2.72
N ILE A 144 -6.16 -16.42 -3.46
CA ILE A 144 -5.79 -15.02 -3.29
C ILE A 144 -6.28 -14.50 -1.94
N VAL A 145 -7.50 -14.83 -1.53
CA VAL A 145 -8.03 -14.49 -0.19
C VAL A 145 -7.17 -15.11 0.92
N LYS A 146 -6.71 -16.35 0.75
CA LYS A 146 -5.77 -16.97 1.68
C LYS A 146 -4.45 -16.20 1.76
N ALA A 147 -3.90 -15.80 0.61
CA ALA A 147 -2.68 -14.98 0.56
C ALA A 147 -2.86 -13.62 1.26
N ALA A 148 -4.01 -12.96 1.09
CA ALA A 148 -4.35 -11.72 1.77
C ALA A 148 -4.36 -11.87 3.30
N ARG A 149 -4.96 -12.95 3.81
CA ARG A 149 -4.96 -13.27 5.26
C ARG A 149 -3.56 -13.49 5.80
N GLU A 150 -2.71 -14.24 5.08
CA GLU A 150 -1.33 -14.48 5.48
C GLU A 150 -0.49 -13.20 5.47
N ASN A 151 -0.70 -12.32 4.50
CA ASN A 151 -0.06 -11.00 4.45
C ASN A 151 -0.52 -10.11 5.62
N ALA A 152 -1.82 -10.07 5.92
CA ALA A 152 -2.37 -9.31 7.05
C ALA A 152 -1.81 -9.81 8.39
N LYS A 153 -1.67 -11.13 8.56
CA LYS A 153 -1.04 -11.74 9.74
C LYS A 153 0.41 -11.29 9.90
N ARG A 154 1.18 -11.22 8.79
CA ARG A 154 2.56 -10.72 8.84
C ARG A 154 2.64 -9.24 9.15
N ALA A 155 1.65 -8.47 8.71
CA ALA A 155 1.53 -7.05 9.05
C ALA A 155 1.04 -6.81 10.48
N GLY A 156 0.61 -7.86 11.20
CA GLY A 156 0.06 -7.76 12.56
C GLY A 156 -1.33 -7.15 12.64
N VAL A 157 -2.11 -7.18 11.54
CA VAL A 157 -3.45 -6.54 11.43
C VAL A 157 -4.56 -7.52 11.03
N ASP A 158 -4.33 -8.81 11.08
CA ASP A 158 -5.31 -9.84 10.69
C ASP A 158 -6.59 -9.81 11.55
N GLY A 159 -6.48 -9.41 12.82
CA GLY A 159 -7.63 -9.21 13.71
C GLY A 159 -8.48 -7.98 13.38
N LEU A 160 -8.00 -7.07 12.53
CA LEU A 160 -8.66 -5.79 12.19
C LEU A 160 -9.35 -5.83 10.82
N ILE A 161 -9.21 -6.92 10.06
CA ILE A 161 -9.68 -7.03 8.68
C ILE A 161 -10.47 -8.31 8.48
N HIS A 162 -11.65 -8.19 7.86
CA HIS A 162 -12.42 -9.35 7.42
C HIS A 162 -12.15 -9.65 5.95
N PHE A 163 -11.48 -10.78 5.67
CA PHE A 163 -11.28 -11.28 4.30
C PHE A 163 -12.21 -12.44 3.98
N GLN A 164 -12.90 -12.37 2.84
CA GLN A 164 -13.83 -13.39 2.40
C GLN A 164 -13.78 -13.61 0.89
N GLN A 165 -13.91 -14.87 0.45
CA GLN A 165 -14.19 -15.15 -0.96
C GLN A 165 -15.60 -14.67 -1.29
N ARG A 166 -15.70 -13.67 -2.17
CA ARG A 166 -16.98 -13.10 -2.58
C ARG A 166 -16.83 -12.43 -3.96
N PRO A 167 -17.60 -12.83 -4.96
CA PRO A 167 -17.63 -12.11 -6.23
C PRO A 167 -18.34 -10.76 -6.08
N VAL A 168 -17.94 -9.77 -6.90
CA VAL A 168 -18.41 -8.37 -6.77
C VAL A 168 -19.92 -8.21 -6.92
N HIS A 169 -20.58 -9.02 -7.73
CA HIS A 169 -22.05 -8.96 -7.92
C HIS A 169 -22.84 -9.36 -6.66
N HIS A 170 -22.20 -9.98 -5.68
CA HIS A 170 -22.77 -10.25 -4.37
C HIS A 170 -22.40 -9.20 -3.31
N LEU A 171 -21.70 -8.12 -3.70
CA LEU A 171 -21.37 -7.06 -2.78
C LEU A 171 -22.64 -6.38 -2.26
N SER A 172 -22.81 -6.40 -0.97
CA SER A 172 -23.87 -5.70 -0.26
C SER A 172 -23.40 -5.39 1.15
N HIS A 173 -23.90 -4.32 1.73
CA HIS A 173 -23.57 -3.94 3.11
C HIS A 173 -24.82 -3.38 3.81
N PRO A 174 -25.12 -3.80 5.06
CA PRO A 174 -26.30 -3.34 5.78
C PRO A 174 -26.18 -1.90 6.31
N LYS A 175 -24.95 -1.42 6.52
CA LYS A 175 -24.66 -0.07 7.02
C LYS A 175 -24.51 0.90 5.83
N LYS A 176 -24.89 2.16 6.07
CA LYS A 176 -24.71 3.29 5.14
C LYS A 176 -23.40 4.02 5.37
N TYR A 177 -23.00 4.85 4.41
CA TYR A 177 -21.86 5.78 4.49
C TYR A 177 -20.49 5.14 4.65
N GLY A 178 -20.24 4.09 3.87
CA GLY A 178 -18.93 3.46 3.78
C GLY A 178 -18.11 3.97 2.58
N PHE A 179 -16.95 3.37 2.42
CA PHE A 179 -16.01 3.63 1.33
C PHE A 179 -15.70 2.34 0.59
N VAL A 180 -15.82 2.36 -0.73
CA VAL A 180 -15.19 1.38 -1.60
C VAL A 180 -13.89 2.00 -2.11
N ILE A 181 -12.76 1.35 -1.86
CA ILE A 181 -11.45 1.75 -2.40
C ILE A 181 -10.85 0.51 -3.04
N THR A 182 -10.70 0.50 -4.37
CA THR A 182 -10.40 -0.74 -5.07
C THR A 182 -9.60 -0.55 -6.34
N ASN A 183 -8.84 -1.60 -6.70
CA ASN A 183 -8.08 -1.72 -7.92
C ASN A 183 -8.57 -2.94 -8.72
N PRO A 184 -9.64 -2.80 -9.52
CA PRO A 184 -10.20 -3.91 -10.29
C PRO A 184 -9.25 -4.35 -11.42
N PRO A 185 -9.41 -5.55 -11.99
CA PRO A 185 -8.64 -5.99 -13.14
C PRO A 185 -8.90 -5.13 -14.37
N TYR A 186 -7.84 -4.85 -15.14
CA TYR A 186 -7.88 -3.98 -16.33
C TYR A 186 -7.88 -4.74 -17.67
N GLY A 187 -7.85 -6.08 -17.63
CA GLY A 187 -7.76 -6.90 -18.85
C GLY A 187 -6.40 -6.82 -19.52
N GLU A 188 -5.35 -7.05 -18.78
CA GLU A 188 -3.98 -7.14 -19.32
C GLU A 188 -3.82 -8.33 -20.29
N ARG A 189 -4.71 -9.34 -20.20
CA ARG A 189 -4.72 -10.50 -21.08
C ARG A 189 -5.87 -10.42 -22.07
N LEU A 190 -5.67 -10.97 -23.28
CA LEU A 190 -6.69 -11.04 -24.32
C LEU A 190 -7.96 -11.79 -23.84
N GLU A 191 -7.78 -12.87 -23.10
CA GLU A 191 -8.87 -13.68 -22.51
C GLU A 191 -9.70 -12.93 -21.47
N GLU A 192 -9.05 -12.05 -20.68
CA GLU A 192 -9.71 -11.23 -19.66
C GLU A 192 -10.52 -10.08 -20.27
N LYS A 193 -10.18 -9.63 -21.50
CA LYS A 193 -10.83 -8.47 -22.14
C LYS A 193 -12.29 -8.74 -22.53
N GLU A 194 -12.66 -9.97 -22.84
CA GLU A 194 -14.02 -10.33 -23.23
C GLU A 194 -14.98 -10.27 -22.05
N ASP A 195 -14.51 -10.58 -20.84
CA ASP A 195 -15.32 -10.60 -19.61
C ASP A 195 -15.40 -9.24 -18.90
N LEU A 196 -14.49 -8.30 -19.21
CA LEU A 196 -14.42 -6.99 -18.55
C LEU A 196 -15.73 -6.19 -18.62
N PRO A 197 -16.44 -6.07 -19.78
CA PRO A 197 -17.68 -5.32 -19.83
C PRO A 197 -18.77 -5.87 -18.93
N ALA A 198 -18.79 -7.19 -18.72
CA ALA A 198 -19.71 -7.84 -17.79
C ALA A 198 -19.33 -7.53 -16.35
N LEU A 199 -18.04 -7.67 -16.01
CA LEU A 199 -17.50 -7.37 -14.69
C LEU A 199 -17.79 -5.92 -14.27
N TYR A 200 -17.53 -4.94 -15.13
CA TYR A 200 -17.78 -3.53 -14.82
C TYR A 200 -19.27 -3.20 -14.71
N ARG A 201 -20.14 -3.87 -15.48
CA ARG A 201 -21.60 -3.75 -15.31
C ARG A 201 -22.05 -4.29 -13.95
N ASP A 202 -21.53 -5.43 -13.54
CA ASP A 202 -21.87 -6.06 -12.25
C ASP A 202 -21.32 -5.22 -11.09
N MET A 203 -20.11 -4.68 -11.22
CA MET A 203 -19.55 -3.72 -10.29
C MET A 203 -20.44 -2.48 -10.14
N GLY A 204 -20.84 -1.87 -11.26
CA GLY A 204 -21.72 -0.70 -11.24
C GLY A 204 -23.07 -0.97 -10.59
N LYS A 205 -23.68 -2.14 -10.83
CA LYS A 205 -24.94 -2.55 -10.16
C LYS A 205 -24.74 -2.73 -8.66
N ALA A 206 -23.65 -3.40 -8.27
CA ALA A 206 -23.33 -3.65 -6.87
C ALA A 206 -23.11 -2.33 -6.10
N PHE A 207 -22.38 -1.39 -6.68
CA PHE A 207 -22.12 -0.09 -6.08
C PHE A 207 -23.39 0.77 -5.98
N ALA A 208 -24.24 0.76 -7.02
CA ALA A 208 -25.53 1.46 -6.98
C ALA A 208 -26.45 0.97 -5.85
N GLY A 209 -26.24 -0.23 -5.32
CA GLY A 209 -26.94 -0.79 -4.17
C GLY A 209 -26.41 -0.34 -2.81
N LEU A 210 -25.30 0.40 -2.76
CA LEU A 210 -24.67 0.86 -1.53
C LEU A 210 -25.14 2.28 -1.18
N ASP A 211 -26.06 2.41 -0.22
CA ASP A 211 -26.71 3.68 0.10
C ASP A 211 -25.76 4.65 0.83
N GLY A 212 -25.44 5.77 0.17
CA GLY A 212 -24.62 6.84 0.71
C GLY A 212 -23.13 6.51 0.77
N TRP A 213 -22.66 5.51 -0.01
CA TRP A 213 -21.25 5.16 -0.08
C TRP A 213 -20.50 6.05 -1.08
N SER A 214 -19.20 6.13 -0.88
CA SER A 214 -18.26 6.79 -1.80
C SER A 214 -17.36 5.74 -2.42
N GLU A 215 -17.29 5.70 -3.75
CA GLU A 215 -16.53 4.71 -4.49
C GLU A 215 -15.29 5.34 -5.14
N TYR A 216 -14.13 4.79 -4.83
CA TYR A 216 -12.83 5.16 -5.39
C TYR A 216 -12.27 3.97 -6.15
N VAL A 217 -12.29 4.07 -7.46
CA VAL A 217 -11.85 3.00 -8.36
C VAL A 217 -10.59 3.44 -9.08
N LEU A 218 -9.50 2.71 -8.89
CA LEU A 218 -8.29 2.93 -9.69
C LEU A 218 -8.55 2.42 -11.10
N SER A 219 -8.20 3.22 -12.10
CA SER A 219 -8.39 2.91 -13.52
C SER A 219 -7.19 3.33 -14.35
N LEU A 220 -6.85 2.53 -15.36
CA LEU A 220 -5.87 2.90 -16.39
C LEU A 220 -6.47 3.75 -17.51
N ILE A 221 -7.79 3.99 -17.49
CA ILE A 221 -8.44 4.83 -18.48
C ILE A 221 -8.11 6.28 -18.16
N HIS A 222 -7.33 6.92 -19.02
CA HIS A 222 -7.20 8.37 -19.00
C HIS A 222 -8.55 8.97 -19.38
N ILE A 223 -9.23 9.57 -18.39
CA ILE A 223 -10.43 10.36 -18.64
C ILE A 223 -9.92 11.66 -19.26
N SER A 224 -9.98 11.75 -20.59
CA SER A 224 -9.56 12.95 -21.34
C SER A 224 -10.49 14.14 -21.13
N GLU A 225 -11.69 13.92 -20.59
CA GLU A 225 -12.65 14.99 -20.25
C GLU A 225 -13.41 14.64 -18.95
N PRO A 226 -13.58 15.63 -18.06
CA PRO A 226 -14.48 15.47 -16.94
C PRO A 226 -15.90 15.38 -17.47
N THR A 227 -16.60 14.30 -17.21
CA THR A 227 -18.03 14.16 -17.50
C THR A 227 -18.75 15.29 -16.78
N ARG A 228 -19.22 16.31 -17.53
CA ARG A 228 -20.12 17.33 -16.97
C ARG A 228 -21.37 16.61 -16.46
N ARG A 229 -21.55 16.55 -15.15
CA ARG A 229 -22.87 16.26 -14.60
C ARG A 229 -23.78 17.39 -15.02
N SER A 230 -24.73 17.13 -15.92
CA SER A 230 -25.91 17.99 -16.10
C SER A 230 -26.76 17.82 -14.84
N TYR A 231 -26.92 18.90 -14.11
CA TYR A 231 -27.92 19.03 -13.06
C TYR A 231 -29.31 19.10 -13.65
#